data_22b5a02f8a7bb5a3b9633998e9b721cb
#
_entry.id   22b5a02f8a7bb5a3b9633998e9b721cb
#
_cell.length_a   1.000
_cell.length_b   1.000
_cell.length_c   1.000
_cell.angle_alpha   90.00
_cell.angle_beta   90.00
_cell.angle_gamma   90.00
#
_symmetry.space_group_name_H-M   'P 1'
#
loop_
_entity.id
_entity.type
_entity.pdbx_description
1 polymer ?
#
loop_
_entity_poly.entity_id
_entity_poly.type
_entity_poly.pdbx_seq_one_letter_code
_entity_poly.pdbx_strand_id
1 'polypeptide(L)'
;MCIRDREWVEVKSGERSVRCFVVYPEAKTKVPAVLVIHENKGLTDWVRSVADELAEAGYVAIAPDLLTGQGPNGGGTAAFASPGDATKAIYALTPEGVTADLGAVADHVRALPACDGTLSVAGFCWGGSQSFDFATRRADLAAAYVFYGNAPKDAAALKTIACPVYGFYGESDARITAGVPETAEAMKAAGKSFEPVVYPGAGHGFLRAGGEPDASAENKAAREAAWKRWKERLAAGGR
;
A
#
# COMPACT_ATOMS: atom_id res chain seq x y z
N MET A 1 -13.89 -7.87 13.39
CA MET A 1 -15.15 -7.69 12.62
C MET A 1 -15.15 -8.76 11.56
N CYS A 2 -16.30 -9.18 11.02
CA CYS A 2 -16.33 -10.15 9.92
C CYS A 2 -16.27 -9.44 8.57
N ILE A 3 -15.83 -10.15 7.53
CA ILE A 3 -15.92 -9.68 6.14
C ILE A 3 -17.36 -9.90 5.68
N ARG A 4 -17.97 -8.84 5.14
CA ARG A 4 -19.32 -8.90 4.56
C ARG A 4 -19.29 -9.49 3.15
N ASP A 5 -18.39 -8.98 2.30
CA ASP A 5 -18.34 -9.32 0.88
C ASP A 5 -16.97 -9.06 0.26
N ARG A 6 -16.69 -9.73 -0.84
CA ARG A 6 -15.53 -9.55 -1.71
C ARG A 6 -16.00 -9.47 -3.15
N GLU A 7 -15.48 -8.49 -3.88
CA GLU A 7 -15.79 -8.37 -5.32
C GLU A 7 -14.59 -7.94 -6.14
N TRP A 8 -14.68 -8.20 -7.43
CA TRP A 8 -13.78 -7.63 -8.42
C TRP A 8 -14.51 -6.55 -9.19
N VAL A 9 -13.92 -5.37 -9.25
CA VAL A 9 -14.45 -4.22 -9.97
C VAL A 9 -13.46 -3.76 -11.04
N GLU A 10 -14.00 -3.17 -12.11
CA GLU A 10 -13.20 -2.51 -13.15
C GLU A 10 -13.31 -1.00 -12.97
N VAL A 11 -12.19 -0.37 -12.61
CA VAL A 11 -12.10 1.08 -12.42
C VAL A 11 -11.53 1.73 -13.67
N LYS A 12 -12.25 2.69 -14.27
CA LYS A 12 -11.78 3.45 -15.42
C LYS A 12 -10.67 4.42 -15.02
N SER A 13 -9.55 4.34 -15.74
CA SER A 13 -8.39 5.24 -15.64
C SER A 13 -8.04 5.76 -17.04
N GLY A 14 -8.59 6.89 -17.43
CA GLY A 14 -8.52 7.35 -18.81
C GLY A 14 -9.16 6.35 -19.78
N GLU A 15 -8.39 5.92 -20.77
CA GLU A 15 -8.87 4.95 -21.78
C GLU A 15 -8.74 3.48 -21.35
N ARG A 16 -7.99 3.21 -20.27
CA ARG A 16 -7.83 1.85 -19.74
C ARG A 16 -8.77 1.57 -18.56
N SER A 17 -8.91 0.30 -18.20
CA SER A 17 -9.51 -0.13 -16.95
C SER A 17 -8.44 -0.75 -16.06
N VAL A 18 -8.60 -0.59 -14.74
CA VAL A 18 -7.81 -1.25 -13.72
C VAL A 18 -8.71 -2.20 -12.95
N ARG A 19 -8.38 -3.49 -12.96
CA ARG A 19 -9.11 -4.49 -12.19
C ARG A 19 -8.71 -4.41 -10.73
N CYS A 20 -9.66 -4.24 -9.83
CA CYS A 20 -9.43 -4.06 -8.41
C CYS A 20 -10.15 -5.12 -7.59
N PHE A 21 -9.49 -5.64 -6.57
CA PHE A 21 -10.10 -6.49 -5.55
C PHE A 21 -10.58 -5.61 -4.41
N VAL A 22 -11.88 -5.65 -4.12
CA VAL A 22 -12.50 -4.86 -3.04
C VAL A 22 -13.03 -5.81 -1.97
N VAL A 23 -12.77 -5.44 -0.72
CA VAL A 23 -13.27 -6.19 0.46
C VAL A 23 -14.02 -5.23 1.37
N TYR A 24 -15.21 -5.64 1.76
CA TYR A 24 -16.10 -4.86 2.62
C TYR A 24 -16.17 -5.46 4.03
N PRO A 25 -16.04 -4.65 5.08
CA PRO A 25 -16.31 -5.11 6.44
C PRO A 25 -17.80 -5.29 6.68
N GLU A 26 -18.16 -6.12 7.65
CA GLU A 26 -19.51 -6.15 8.19
C GLU A 26 -19.71 -4.92 9.10
N ALA A 27 -20.19 -3.83 8.54
CA ALA A 27 -20.41 -2.57 9.25
C ALA A 27 -21.84 -2.06 9.05
N LYS A 28 -22.41 -1.45 10.10
CA LYS A 28 -23.75 -0.84 10.06
C LYS A 28 -23.75 0.59 9.52
N THR A 29 -22.58 1.21 9.50
CA THR A 29 -22.37 2.60 9.04
C THR A 29 -21.26 2.62 8.00
N LYS A 30 -21.14 3.72 7.29
CA LYS A 30 -19.98 3.98 6.41
C LYS A 30 -18.68 3.98 7.22
N VAL A 31 -17.61 3.48 6.63
CA VAL A 31 -16.30 3.35 7.27
C VAL A 31 -15.18 3.92 6.38
N PRO A 32 -14.01 4.24 6.93
CA PRO A 32 -12.86 4.65 6.14
C PRO A 32 -12.39 3.56 5.18
N ALA A 33 -11.70 3.99 4.11
CA ALA A 33 -11.11 3.09 3.12
C ALA A 33 -9.58 3.07 3.18
N VAL A 34 -8.98 1.96 2.75
CA VAL A 34 -7.54 1.81 2.53
C VAL A 34 -7.29 1.34 1.10
N LEU A 35 -6.53 2.13 0.34
CA LEU A 35 -5.98 1.75 -0.95
C LEU A 35 -4.69 0.96 -0.73
N VAL A 36 -4.66 -0.29 -1.18
CA VAL A 36 -3.57 -1.25 -0.93
C VAL A 36 -2.74 -1.44 -2.19
N ILE A 37 -1.49 -1.02 -2.20
CA ILE A 37 -0.58 -1.13 -3.35
C ILE A 37 0.32 -2.36 -3.18
N HIS A 38 0.25 -3.28 -4.13
CA HIS A 38 0.96 -4.56 -4.12
C HIS A 38 2.48 -4.44 -4.23
N GLU A 39 3.19 -5.54 -3.94
CA GLU A 39 4.63 -5.68 -4.14
C GLU A 39 4.99 -5.72 -5.66
N ASN A 40 6.28 -5.88 -5.99
CA ASN A 40 6.77 -5.99 -7.37
C ASN A 40 6.38 -7.28 -8.12
N LYS A 41 5.56 -8.13 -7.52
CA LYS A 41 5.00 -9.35 -8.15
C LYS A 41 3.55 -9.18 -8.61
N GLY A 42 3.00 -7.96 -8.51
CA GLY A 42 1.61 -7.67 -8.84
C GLY A 42 0.64 -8.05 -7.71
N LEU A 43 -0.64 -8.10 -8.02
CA LEU A 43 -1.72 -8.40 -7.08
C LEU A 43 -1.78 -9.90 -6.79
N THR A 44 -0.94 -10.37 -5.88
CA THR A 44 -0.87 -11.77 -5.42
C THR A 44 -1.95 -12.08 -4.38
N ASP A 45 -2.11 -13.38 -4.07
CA ASP A 45 -3.03 -13.85 -3.01
C ASP A 45 -2.70 -13.24 -1.65
N TRP A 46 -1.41 -13.06 -1.35
CA TRP A 46 -0.99 -12.41 -0.12
C TRP A 46 -1.49 -10.96 -0.02
N VAL A 47 -1.42 -10.17 -1.09
CA VAL A 47 -1.94 -8.79 -1.06
C VAL A 47 -3.45 -8.78 -0.89
N ARG A 48 -4.16 -9.75 -1.49
CA ARG A 48 -5.61 -9.91 -1.27
C ARG A 48 -5.92 -10.28 0.17
N SER A 49 -5.09 -11.14 0.81
CA SER A 49 -5.27 -11.45 2.24
C SER A 49 -5.02 -10.24 3.15
N VAL A 50 -4.14 -9.31 2.76
CA VAL A 50 -3.98 -8.03 3.47
C VAL A 50 -5.27 -7.19 3.38
N ALA A 51 -5.92 -7.16 2.21
CA ALA A 51 -7.21 -6.49 2.07
C ALA A 51 -8.30 -7.14 2.95
N ASP A 52 -8.30 -8.48 3.07
CA ASP A 52 -9.16 -9.21 3.99
C ASP A 52 -8.90 -8.82 5.46
N GLU A 53 -7.63 -8.82 5.90
CA GLU A 53 -7.24 -8.43 7.27
C GLU A 53 -7.64 -6.98 7.60
N LEU A 54 -7.60 -6.06 6.61
CA LEU A 54 -8.08 -4.68 6.78
C LEU A 54 -9.61 -4.61 6.91
N ALA A 55 -10.33 -5.41 6.13
CA ALA A 55 -11.79 -5.47 6.25
C ALA A 55 -12.22 -6.08 7.59
N GLU A 56 -11.53 -7.12 8.08
CA GLU A 56 -11.71 -7.65 9.44
C GLU A 56 -11.43 -6.59 10.52
N ALA A 57 -10.52 -5.65 10.24
CA ALA A 57 -10.25 -4.52 11.13
C ALA A 57 -11.26 -3.36 10.99
N GLY A 58 -12.23 -3.45 10.06
CA GLY A 58 -13.33 -2.50 9.93
C GLY A 58 -13.15 -1.43 8.83
N TYR A 59 -12.31 -1.67 7.85
CA TYR A 59 -12.06 -0.75 6.73
C TYR A 59 -12.55 -1.33 5.40
N VAL A 60 -13.05 -0.49 4.50
CA VAL A 60 -13.13 -0.89 3.09
C VAL A 60 -11.72 -0.97 2.55
N ALA A 61 -11.32 -2.11 1.98
CA ALA A 61 -10.02 -2.26 1.37
C ALA A 61 -10.16 -2.43 -0.14
N ILE A 62 -9.35 -1.69 -0.91
CA ILE A 62 -9.29 -1.81 -2.37
C ILE A 62 -7.84 -2.03 -2.81
N ALA A 63 -7.61 -3.11 -3.55
CA ALA A 63 -6.30 -3.49 -4.06
C ALA A 63 -6.32 -3.56 -5.60
N PRO A 64 -5.77 -2.56 -6.31
CA PRO A 64 -5.69 -2.57 -7.76
C PRO A 64 -4.66 -3.59 -8.25
N ASP A 65 -4.98 -4.29 -9.33
CA ASP A 65 -4.00 -4.99 -10.15
C ASP A 65 -3.43 -4.00 -11.19
N LEU A 66 -2.34 -3.34 -10.85
CA LEU A 66 -1.69 -2.35 -11.72
C LEU A 66 -1.10 -2.98 -13.00
N LEU A 67 -1.02 -4.32 -13.05
CA LEU A 67 -0.67 -5.08 -14.25
C LEU A 67 -1.88 -5.40 -15.14
N THR A 68 -3.08 -4.94 -14.83
CA THR A 68 -4.24 -5.10 -15.70
C THR A 68 -3.92 -4.61 -17.12
N GLY A 69 -4.16 -5.45 -18.12
CA GLY A 69 -3.85 -5.15 -19.53
C GLY A 69 -2.37 -5.26 -19.92
N GLN A 70 -1.45 -5.49 -18.99
CA GLN A 70 -0.01 -5.61 -19.24
C GLN A 70 0.46 -7.05 -19.44
N GLY A 71 -0.36 -7.99 -19.02
CA GLY A 71 -0.05 -9.42 -19.15
C GLY A 71 -0.40 -9.99 -20.53
N PRO A 72 0.02 -11.23 -20.80
CA PRO A 72 -0.35 -11.96 -22.00
C PRO A 72 -1.87 -11.87 -22.30
N ASN A 73 -2.22 -11.69 -23.55
CA ASN A 73 -3.61 -11.54 -24.01
C ASN A 73 -4.42 -10.43 -23.32
N GLY A 74 -3.74 -9.38 -22.85
CA GLY A 74 -4.39 -8.29 -22.13
C GLY A 74 -4.78 -8.64 -20.68
N GLY A 75 -4.24 -9.70 -20.12
CA GLY A 75 -4.48 -10.08 -18.72
C GLY A 75 -3.75 -9.20 -17.72
N GLY A 76 -3.99 -9.48 -16.43
CA GLY A 76 -3.31 -8.85 -15.30
C GLY A 76 -2.23 -9.75 -14.69
N THR A 77 -1.98 -9.58 -13.39
CA THR A 77 -0.96 -10.33 -12.63
C THR A 77 -1.02 -11.85 -12.84
N ALA A 78 -2.22 -12.44 -12.80
CA ALA A 78 -2.42 -13.89 -12.93
C ALA A 78 -2.11 -14.45 -14.33
N ALA A 79 -1.96 -13.59 -15.35
CA ALA A 79 -1.66 -14.01 -16.71
C ALA A 79 -0.16 -14.24 -16.96
N PHE A 80 0.72 -13.78 -16.09
CA PHE A 80 2.16 -13.99 -16.25
C PHE A 80 2.56 -15.42 -15.89
N ALA A 81 3.44 -16.00 -16.71
CA ALA A 81 3.92 -17.37 -16.51
C ALA A 81 4.82 -17.53 -15.29
N SER A 82 5.48 -16.45 -14.86
CA SER A 82 6.34 -16.47 -13.69
C SER A 82 6.27 -15.14 -12.91
N PRO A 83 6.57 -15.18 -11.60
CA PRO A 83 6.74 -13.95 -10.81
C PRO A 83 7.82 -13.00 -11.36
N GLY A 84 8.85 -13.55 -12.01
CA GLY A 84 9.91 -12.76 -12.63
C GLY A 84 9.41 -11.94 -13.83
N ASP A 85 8.48 -12.47 -14.61
CA ASP A 85 7.90 -11.76 -15.74
C ASP A 85 6.95 -10.66 -15.26
N ALA A 86 6.14 -10.94 -14.24
CA ALA A 86 5.34 -9.91 -13.57
C ALA A 86 6.22 -8.79 -13.00
N THR A 87 7.36 -9.13 -12.38
CA THR A 87 8.31 -8.14 -11.85
C THR A 87 8.88 -7.25 -12.96
N LYS A 88 9.26 -7.82 -14.11
CA LYS A 88 9.73 -7.01 -15.28
C LYS A 88 8.63 -6.05 -15.75
N ALA A 89 7.39 -6.53 -15.84
CA ALA A 89 6.25 -5.70 -16.24
C ALA A 89 5.97 -4.55 -15.25
N ILE A 90 6.07 -4.81 -13.94
CA ILE A 90 5.93 -3.77 -12.90
C ILE A 90 6.97 -2.65 -13.08
N TYR A 91 8.24 -3.01 -13.32
CA TYR A 91 9.31 -2.01 -13.50
C TYR A 91 9.27 -1.33 -14.88
N ALA A 92 8.43 -1.79 -15.80
CA ALA A 92 8.16 -1.14 -17.08
C ALA A 92 6.97 -0.14 -17.03
N LEU A 93 6.20 -0.14 -15.93
CA LEU A 93 5.12 0.84 -15.73
C LEU A 93 5.69 2.26 -15.63
N THR A 94 5.03 3.20 -16.27
CA THR A 94 5.41 4.61 -16.16
C THR A 94 4.89 5.21 -14.85
N PRO A 95 5.67 6.10 -14.20
CA PRO A 95 5.22 6.76 -12.96
C PRO A 95 3.89 7.53 -13.14
N GLU A 96 3.70 8.16 -14.30
CA GLU A 96 2.48 8.90 -14.64
C GLU A 96 1.28 7.95 -14.75
N GLY A 97 1.46 6.80 -15.41
CA GLY A 97 0.42 5.78 -15.54
C GLY A 97 0.01 5.20 -14.18
N VAL A 98 1.00 4.86 -13.34
CA VAL A 98 0.74 4.37 -11.97
C VAL A 98 -0.02 5.43 -11.16
N THR A 99 0.40 6.69 -11.23
CA THR A 99 -0.26 7.79 -10.51
C THR A 99 -1.70 8.00 -10.99
N ALA A 100 -1.95 7.93 -12.30
CA ALA A 100 -3.29 8.07 -12.86
C ALA A 100 -4.21 6.92 -12.40
N ASP A 101 -3.71 5.68 -12.45
CA ASP A 101 -4.45 4.51 -12.01
C ASP A 101 -4.79 4.57 -10.53
N LEU A 102 -3.81 4.88 -9.68
CA LEU A 102 -4.03 5.03 -8.23
C LEU A 102 -5.00 6.18 -7.93
N GLY A 103 -4.95 7.27 -8.68
CA GLY A 103 -5.88 8.39 -8.58
C GLY A 103 -7.32 7.97 -8.89
N ALA A 104 -7.53 7.28 -10.00
CA ALA A 104 -8.84 6.78 -10.40
C ALA A 104 -9.41 5.78 -9.37
N VAL A 105 -8.57 4.86 -8.87
CA VAL A 105 -8.96 3.88 -7.83
C VAL A 105 -9.30 4.57 -6.51
N ALA A 106 -8.54 5.59 -6.13
CA ALA A 106 -8.80 6.39 -4.94
C ALA A 106 -10.16 7.11 -5.02
N ASP A 107 -10.46 7.72 -6.16
CA ASP A 107 -11.76 8.37 -6.38
C ASP A 107 -12.92 7.37 -6.38
N HIS A 108 -12.72 6.22 -7.01
CA HIS A 108 -13.71 5.14 -7.03
C HIS A 108 -14.05 4.66 -5.62
N VAL A 109 -13.05 4.28 -4.79
CA VAL A 109 -13.31 3.73 -3.46
C VAL A 109 -13.96 4.75 -2.52
N ARG A 110 -13.60 6.03 -2.63
CA ARG A 110 -14.22 7.11 -1.86
C ARG A 110 -15.70 7.33 -2.21
N ALA A 111 -16.07 7.06 -3.47
CA ALA A 111 -17.45 7.18 -3.95
C ALA A 111 -18.32 5.96 -3.58
N LEU A 112 -17.74 4.86 -3.10
CA LEU A 112 -18.51 3.68 -2.70
C LEU A 112 -19.51 4.01 -1.57
N PRO A 113 -20.73 3.49 -1.64
CA PRO A 113 -21.75 3.71 -0.58
C PRO A 113 -21.29 3.28 0.82
N ALA A 114 -20.39 2.32 0.92
CA ALA A 114 -19.82 1.81 2.17
C ALA A 114 -18.72 2.72 2.74
N CYS A 115 -18.12 3.59 1.92
CA CYS A 115 -17.03 4.48 2.34
C CYS A 115 -17.58 5.79 2.95
N ASP A 116 -16.95 6.27 4.03
CA ASP A 116 -17.26 7.56 4.65
C ASP A 116 -16.56 8.76 4.00
N GLY A 117 -15.77 8.51 2.96
CA GLY A 117 -14.97 9.51 2.25
C GLY A 117 -13.53 9.64 2.77
N THR A 118 -13.19 9.03 3.90
CA THR A 118 -11.83 9.01 4.45
C THR A 118 -11.02 7.94 3.74
N LEU A 119 -9.85 8.30 3.19
CA LEU A 119 -8.98 7.39 2.47
C LEU A 119 -7.55 7.46 2.98
N SER A 120 -6.98 6.31 3.30
CA SER A 120 -5.55 6.13 3.50
C SER A 120 -4.96 5.28 2.38
N VAL A 121 -3.66 5.41 2.14
CA VAL A 121 -2.92 4.55 1.21
C VAL A 121 -1.89 3.71 1.97
N ALA A 122 -1.76 2.44 1.62
CA ALA A 122 -0.74 1.55 2.12
C ALA A 122 -0.07 0.81 0.97
N GLY A 123 1.23 0.61 1.04
CA GLY A 123 1.94 -0.13 0.01
C GLY A 123 3.15 -0.88 0.54
N PHE A 124 3.54 -1.93 -0.19
CA PHE A 124 4.55 -2.90 0.23
C PHE A 124 5.67 -2.98 -0.79
N CYS A 125 6.94 -2.95 -0.37
CA CYS A 125 8.10 -3.06 -1.26
C CYS A 125 8.07 -1.96 -2.35
N TRP A 126 7.97 -2.33 -3.63
CA TRP A 126 7.72 -1.40 -4.72
C TRP A 126 6.47 -0.54 -4.45
N GLY A 127 5.37 -1.16 -4.04
CA GLY A 127 4.15 -0.45 -3.65
C GLY A 127 4.33 0.46 -2.44
N GLY A 128 5.26 0.15 -1.53
CA GLY A 128 5.65 1.04 -0.44
C GLY A 128 6.24 2.34 -0.95
N SER A 129 7.11 2.28 -1.96
CA SER A 129 7.62 3.48 -2.62
C SER A 129 6.51 4.22 -3.37
N GLN A 130 5.58 3.49 -4.01
CA GLN A 130 4.44 4.11 -4.70
C GLN A 130 3.48 4.80 -3.72
N SER A 131 3.24 4.24 -2.52
CA SER A 131 2.39 4.89 -1.51
C SER A 131 3.01 6.19 -1.00
N PHE A 132 4.33 6.24 -0.86
CA PHE A 132 5.04 7.47 -0.49
C PHE A 132 4.98 8.51 -1.62
N ASP A 133 5.25 8.10 -2.88
CA ASP A 133 5.15 9.00 -4.03
C ASP A 133 3.71 9.50 -4.23
N PHE A 134 2.72 8.64 -4.08
CA PHE A 134 1.31 9.01 -4.20
C PHE A 134 0.89 10.06 -3.16
N ALA A 135 1.45 10.02 -1.94
CA ALA A 135 1.20 11.04 -0.92
C ALA A 135 1.74 12.43 -1.33
N THR A 136 2.73 12.50 -2.23
CA THR A 136 3.19 13.79 -2.78
C THR A 136 2.25 14.37 -3.84
N ARG A 137 1.38 13.54 -4.41
CA ARG A 137 0.50 13.88 -5.55
C ARG A 137 -0.96 14.02 -5.15
N ARG A 138 -1.30 13.57 -3.92
CA ARG A 138 -2.68 13.56 -3.45
C ARG A 138 -2.82 14.14 -2.05
N ALA A 139 -3.40 15.33 -1.99
CA ALA A 139 -3.48 16.12 -0.75
C ALA A 139 -4.62 15.72 0.20
N ASP A 140 -5.58 14.91 -0.25
CA ASP A 140 -6.78 14.53 0.48
C ASP A 140 -6.71 13.12 1.11
N LEU A 141 -5.49 12.58 1.25
CA LEU A 141 -5.25 11.35 2.01
C LEU A 141 -5.27 11.63 3.52
N ALA A 142 -5.87 10.71 4.28
CA ALA A 142 -5.82 10.74 5.75
C ALA A 142 -4.41 10.35 6.26
N ALA A 143 -3.78 9.36 5.63
CA ALA A 143 -2.43 8.90 5.96
C ALA A 143 -1.82 8.11 4.81
N ALA A 144 -0.48 8.02 4.78
CA ALA A 144 0.26 7.09 3.94
C ALA A 144 1.08 6.11 4.80
N TYR A 145 0.95 4.81 4.50
CA TYR A 145 1.65 3.72 5.19
C TYR A 145 2.65 3.08 4.24
N VAL A 146 3.93 3.22 4.56
CA VAL A 146 5.06 2.82 3.72
C VAL A 146 5.74 1.61 4.34
N PHE A 147 5.49 0.42 3.78
CA PHE A 147 6.16 -0.80 4.22
C PHE A 147 7.38 -1.09 3.34
N TYR A 148 8.55 -1.01 3.94
CA TYR A 148 9.87 -1.29 3.32
C TYR A 148 10.01 -0.72 1.90
N GLY A 149 9.53 0.51 1.70
CA GLY A 149 9.66 1.30 0.47
C GLY A 149 10.59 2.50 0.63
N ASN A 150 11.14 2.98 -0.48
CA ASN A 150 11.96 4.19 -0.50
C ASN A 150 11.10 5.45 -0.54
N ALA A 151 11.63 6.55 -0.01
CA ALA A 151 11.08 7.88 -0.24
C ALA A 151 11.25 8.33 -1.70
N PRO A 152 10.44 9.28 -2.18
CA PRO A 152 10.66 9.96 -3.45
C PRO A 152 12.07 10.57 -3.51
N LYS A 153 12.74 10.44 -4.66
CA LYS A 153 14.09 10.98 -4.86
C LYS A 153 14.13 12.51 -4.88
N ASP A 154 13.05 13.13 -5.33
CA ASP A 154 12.92 14.58 -5.37
C ASP A 154 12.48 15.12 -4.00
N ALA A 155 13.42 15.69 -3.28
CA ALA A 155 13.13 16.31 -1.99
C ALA A 155 12.14 17.49 -2.08
N ALA A 156 11.99 18.15 -3.25
CA ALA A 156 10.99 19.17 -3.44
C ALA A 156 9.57 18.61 -3.42
N ALA A 157 9.38 17.38 -3.92
CA ALA A 157 8.10 16.68 -3.87
C ALA A 157 7.62 16.41 -2.44
N LEU A 158 8.52 16.23 -1.47
CA LEU A 158 8.15 16.02 -0.07
C LEU A 158 7.33 17.17 0.51
N LYS A 159 7.55 18.41 0.03
CA LYS A 159 6.84 19.62 0.48
C LYS A 159 5.35 19.60 0.16
N THR A 160 4.93 18.81 -0.85
CA THR A 160 3.53 18.73 -1.27
C THR A 160 2.70 17.77 -0.41
N ILE A 161 3.34 16.89 0.39
CA ILE A 161 2.65 15.93 1.25
C ILE A 161 1.77 16.68 2.25
N ALA A 162 0.50 16.29 2.34
CA ALA A 162 -0.48 16.92 3.22
C ALA A 162 -0.92 16.04 4.39
N CYS A 163 -0.58 14.73 4.37
CA CYS A 163 -0.94 13.77 5.41
C CYS A 163 0.29 13.27 6.18
N PRO A 164 0.12 12.67 7.36
CA PRO A 164 1.20 11.95 8.03
C PRO A 164 1.63 10.72 7.22
N VAL A 165 2.94 10.44 7.24
CA VAL A 165 3.55 9.27 6.62
C VAL A 165 4.12 8.37 7.71
N TYR A 166 3.67 7.13 7.75
CA TYR A 166 4.12 6.10 8.71
C TYR A 166 4.99 5.07 8.00
N GLY A 167 6.26 4.98 8.40
CA GLY A 167 7.22 4.04 7.83
C GLY A 167 7.37 2.76 8.66
N PHE A 168 7.51 1.62 7.97
CA PHE A 168 7.68 0.28 8.56
C PHE A 168 8.86 -0.41 7.87
N TYR A 169 9.99 -0.54 8.56
CA TYR A 169 11.25 -0.95 7.97
C TYR A 169 11.87 -2.12 8.73
N GLY A 170 12.52 -3.04 8.02
CA GLY A 170 13.27 -4.13 8.66
C GLY A 170 14.74 -3.76 8.84
N GLU A 171 15.31 -4.03 10.02
CA GLU A 171 16.72 -3.71 10.30
C GLU A 171 17.68 -4.43 9.36
N SER A 172 17.39 -5.69 9.03
CA SER A 172 18.21 -6.50 8.12
C SER A 172 18.01 -6.17 6.63
N ASP A 173 17.11 -5.23 6.28
CA ASP A 173 16.95 -4.70 4.92
C ASP A 173 17.81 -3.44 4.73
N ALA A 174 19.13 -3.58 4.82
CA ALA A 174 20.06 -2.46 4.75
C ALA A 174 19.89 -1.60 3.48
N ARG A 175 19.49 -2.21 2.36
CA ARG A 175 19.27 -1.52 1.07
C ARG A 175 18.19 -0.43 1.16
N ILE A 176 17.17 -0.62 1.97
CA ILE A 176 16.06 0.33 2.19
C ILE A 176 16.30 1.13 3.46
N THR A 177 16.61 0.44 4.56
CA THR A 177 16.66 1.03 5.89
C THR A 177 17.79 2.04 6.07
N ALA A 178 18.90 1.92 5.31
CA ALA A 178 19.97 2.90 5.32
C ALA A 178 19.52 4.32 4.91
N GLY A 179 18.49 4.45 4.06
CA GLY A 179 17.95 5.75 3.64
C GLY A 179 16.94 6.37 4.60
N VAL A 180 16.51 5.66 5.64
CA VAL A 180 15.46 6.14 6.56
C VAL A 180 15.88 7.39 7.34
N PRO A 181 17.12 7.49 7.89
CA PRO A 181 17.55 8.70 8.60
C PRO A 181 17.55 9.94 7.68
N GLU A 182 18.08 9.83 6.46
CA GLU A 182 18.09 10.91 5.50
C GLU A 182 16.67 11.35 5.12
N THR A 183 15.77 10.38 4.90
CA THR A 183 14.34 10.64 4.65
C THR A 183 13.71 11.40 5.83
N ALA A 184 14.01 11.00 7.07
CA ALA A 184 13.46 11.67 8.26
C ALA A 184 13.91 13.13 8.35
N GLU A 185 15.19 13.41 8.09
CA GLU A 185 15.71 14.78 8.07
C GLU A 185 15.09 15.61 6.93
N ALA A 186 14.93 15.03 5.73
CA ALA A 186 14.31 15.70 4.60
C ALA A 186 12.83 16.05 4.87
N MET A 187 12.06 15.10 5.43
CA MET A 187 10.65 15.31 5.82
C MET A 187 10.55 16.40 6.90
N LYS A 188 11.40 16.35 7.91
CA LYS A 188 11.48 17.38 8.96
C LYS A 188 11.81 18.77 8.37
N ALA A 189 12.79 18.84 7.48
CA ALA A 189 13.15 20.09 6.79
C ALA A 189 12.00 20.62 5.91
N ALA A 190 11.18 19.72 5.35
CA ALA A 190 9.97 20.07 4.61
C ALA A 190 8.78 20.45 5.53
N GLY A 191 8.90 20.34 6.85
CA GLY A 191 7.81 20.57 7.81
C GLY A 191 6.72 19.50 7.74
N LYS A 192 7.08 18.25 7.38
CA LYS A 192 6.13 17.15 7.19
C LYS A 192 6.29 16.08 8.27
N SER A 193 5.17 15.42 8.60
CA SER A 193 5.15 14.32 9.56
C SER A 193 5.65 13.04 8.92
N PHE A 194 6.72 12.47 9.45
CA PHE A 194 7.21 11.15 9.11
C PHE A 194 7.58 10.38 10.36
N GLU A 195 6.93 9.25 10.57
CA GLU A 195 7.13 8.40 11.75
C GLU A 195 7.64 7.01 11.31
N PRO A 196 8.94 6.83 11.08
CA PRO A 196 9.50 5.52 10.77
C PRO A 196 9.69 4.67 12.02
N VAL A 197 9.47 3.37 11.89
CA VAL A 197 9.87 2.35 12.86
C VAL A 197 10.72 1.30 12.15
N VAL A 198 11.87 0.99 12.73
CA VAL A 198 12.76 -0.07 12.27
C VAL A 198 12.61 -1.25 13.22
N TYR A 199 12.22 -2.41 12.67
CA TYR A 199 11.96 -3.64 13.42
C TYR A 199 13.24 -4.47 13.52
N PRO A 200 13.73 -4.78 14.74
CA PRO A 200 15.00 -5.46 14.94
C PRO A 200 15.05 -6.83 14.26
N GLY A 201 16.15 -7.12 13.56
CA GLY A 201 16.41 -8.38 12.88
C GLY A 201 15.50 -8.71 11.69
N ALA A 202 14.42 -7.96 11.49
CA ALA A 202 13.47 -8.22 10.40
C ALA A 202 14.08 -7.95 9.02
N GLY A 203 13.76 -8.81 8.06
CA GLY A 203 14.19 -8.68 6.67
C GLY A 203 13.24 -7.86 5.80
N HIS A 204 13.64 -7.68 4.53
CA HIS A 204 12.74 -7.11 3.51
C HIS A 204 11.48 -7.96 3.37
N GLY A 205 10.30 -7.33 3.27
CA GLY A 205 9.04 -8.06 3.12
C GLY A 205 8.59 -8.80 4.38
N PHE A 206 9.06 -8.40 5.56
CA PHE A 206 8.75 -9.07 6.83
C PHE A 206 7.25 -9.21 7.11
N LEU A 207 6.41 -8.30 6.59
CA LEU A 207 4.97 -8.39 6.82
C LEU A 207 4.38 -9.63 6.14
N ARG A 208 4.88 -9.99 4.96
CA ARG A 208 4.53 -11.23 4.26
C ARG A 208 5.27 -12.42 4.87
N ALA A 209 6.61 -12.32 4.94
CA ALA A 209 7.45 -13.42 5.42
C ALA A 209 7.13 -13.85 6.85
N GLY A 210 6.72 -12.93 7.71
CA GLY A 210 6.33 -13.25 9.10
C GLY A 210 5.01 -14.02 9.22
N GLY A 211 4.22 -14.12 8.15
CA GLY A 211 3.01 -14.95 8.09
C GLY A 211 3.25 -16.37 7.60
N GLU A 212 4.43 -16.67 7.06
CA GLU A 212 4.74 -18.00 6.53
C GLU A 212 4.97 -19.02 7.67
N PRO A 213 4.67 -20.32 7.45
CA PRO A 213 4.84 -21.34 8.49
C PRO A 213 6.26 -21.45 9.03
N ASP A 214 7.25 -21.23 8.16
CA ASP A 214 8.69 -21.30 8.44
C ASP A 214 9.34 -19.94 8.72
N ALA A 215 8.53 -18.90 8.98
CA ALA A 215 9.03 -17.56 9.27
C ALA A 215 9.99 -17.54 10.46
N SER A 216 11.06 -16.74 10.34
CA SER A 216 11.96 -16.47 11.47
C SER A 216 11.23 -15.78 12.62
N ALA A 217 11.77 -15.92 13.83
CA ALA A 217 11.20 -15.30 15.03
C ALA A 217 11.13 -13.77 14.89
N GLU A 218 12.17 -13.16 14.29
CA GLU A 218 12.26 -11.73 14.05
C GLU A 218 11.17 -11.23 13.07
N ASN A 219 10.96 -11.95 11.96
CA ASN A 219 9.91 -11.60 11.01
C ASN A 219 8.51 -11.77 11.59
N LYS A 220 8.27 -12.82 12.41
CA LYS A 220 6.99 -13.01 13.11
C LYS A 220 6.73 -11.86 14.08
N ALA A 221 7.69 -11.53 14.94
CA ALA A 221 7.57 -10.43 15.89
C ALA A 221 7.36 -9.08 15.19
N ALA A 222 8.11 -8.84 14.11
CA ALA A 222 7.97 -7.62 13.31
C ALA A 222 6.59 -7.52 12.64
N ARG A 223 6.06 -8.62 12.08
CA ARG A 223 4.70 -8.65 11.51
C ARG A 223 3.65 -8.31 12.57
N GLU A 224 3.70 -8.94 13.74
CA GLU A 224 2.74 -8.70 14.82
C GLU A 224 2.79 -7.23 15.30
N ALA A 225 3.99 -6.71 15.54
CA ALA A 225 4.18 -5.34 16.01
C ALA A 225 3.77 -4.31 14.93
N ALA A 226 4.09 -4.57 13.65
CA ALA A 226 3.72 -3.70 12.55
C ALA A 226 2.21 -3.68 12.31
N TRP A 227 1.52 -4.82 12.33
CA TRP A 227 0.07 -4.89 12.22
C TRP A 227 -0.63 -4.18 13.38
N LYS A 228 -0.15 -4.37 14.62
CA LYS A 228 -0.67 -3.66 15.79
C LYS A 228 -0.55 -2.14 15.59
N ARG A 229 0.65 -1.65 15.27
CA ARG A 229 0.89 -0.23 15.03
C ARG A 229 0.05 0.32 13.88
N TRP A 230 -0.06 -0.42 12.78
CA TRP A 230 -0.85 0.01 11.63
C TRP A 230 -2.33 0.19 11.99
N LYS A 231 -2.93 -0.78 12.66
CA LYS A 231 -4.31 -0.68 13.15
C LYS A 231 -4.51 0.48 14.13
N GLU A 232 -3.56 0.72 15.03
CA GLU A 232 -3.60 1.86 15.96
C GLU A 232 -3.57 3.20 15.21
N ARG A 233 -2.72 3.34 14.19
CA ARG A 233 -2.64 4.56 13.37
C ARG A 233 -3.85 4.75 12.47
N LEU A 234 -4.40 3.69 11.91
CA LEU A 234 -5.66 3.73 11.16
C LEU A 234 -6.82 4.19 12.06
N ALA A 235 -6.95 3.62 13.26
CA ALA A 235 -8.00 3.98 14.23
C ALA A 235 -7.89 5.43 14.71
N ALA A 236 -6.69 5.99 14.79
CA ALA A 236 -6.45 7.39 15.10
C ALA A 236 -6.79 8.35 13.93
N GLY A 237 -7.26 7.82 12.79
CA GLY A 237 -7.59 8.62 11.60
C GLY A 237 -6.39 9.33 10.98
N GLY A 238 -5.17 8.77 11.14
CA GLY A 238 -3.94 9.39 10.65
C GLY A 238 -3.47 10.62 11.46
N ARG A 239 -4.03 10.83 12.65
CA ARG A 239 -3.66 11.93 13.56
C ARG A 239 -2.53 11.55 14.49
#